data_7170bd40f7ab74421c26eedbbd0aea62
#
_entry.id   7170bd40f7ab74421c26eedbbd0aea62
#
_cell.length_a   1.000
_cell.length_b   1.000
_cell.length_c   1.000
_cell.angle_alpha   90.00
_cell.angle_beta   90.00
_cell.angle_gamma   90.00
#
_symmetry.space_group_name_H-M   'P 1'
#
loop_
_entity.id
_entity.type
_entity.pdbx_description
1 polymer ?
#
loop_
_entity_poly.entity_id
_entity_poly.type
_entity_poly.pdbx_seq_one_letter_code
_entity_poly.pdbx_strand_id
1 'polypeptide(L)'
;MWLGMAACAVGQVAPGAAAPLVALAGLPVGFLVALARTAAALPGANVALPVAVVVILCGLAVVLITAPPARERLAGARRPRRRTLGIAVASGLAVAAAIGPVLVGPHGLAPPPLGDLRVTALNIGQGDATLLQAGGHAILVDAGPAGAGVVTELRAAGVSRLDALVVTHPQADHEGGAPAVLAALPVAVLLDGRGEDRSPASVAVDAPLRQQAARAVRAAAGQELRVGPLSLRVLWPPAGPAVPGADPNERAIIAVATAYGRRALLTADAESPQIAPLDLGPIDVLKVSHHGSADPGLPGLLERLRPRVALVEVGRHNTYGHPAPATMATLAATVPVVRRTDRDGAVRVDLQDGRTTVTAAGAGRNVAGGGRSSGV
;
A
#
# COMPACT_ATOMS: atom_id res chain seq x y z
N MET A 1 29.66 -2.33 5.73
CA MET A 1 29.18 -1.10 6.39
C MET A 1 30.33 -0.16 6.74
N TRP A 2 31.30 -0.53 7.60
CA TRP A 2 32.42 0.33 8.00
C TRP A 2 33.29 0.87 6.85
N LEU A 3 33.61 0.05 5.86
CA LEU A 3 34.34 0.47 4.66
C LEU A 3 33.59 1.53 3.84
N GLY A 4 32.27 1.43 3.71
CA GLY A 4 31.45 2.44 3.05
C GLY A 4 31.43 3.77 3.80
N MET A 5 31.34 3.72 5.14
CA MET A 5 31.41 4.92 5.97
C MET A 5 32.79 5.59 5.90
N ALA A 6 33.88 4.81 5.90
CA ALA A 6 35.24 5.32 5.72
C ALA A 6 35.42 5.95 4.33
N ALA A 7 34.89 5.33 3.27
CA ALA A 7 34.90 5.88 1.92
C ALA A 7 34.18 7.22 1.83
N CYS A 8 33.02 7.35 2.47
CA CYS A 8 32.27 8.62 2.54
C CYS A 8 33.04 9.71 3.28
N ALA A 9 33.64 9.37 4.45
CA ALA A 9 34.41 10.33 5.22
C ALA A 9 35.68 10.83 4.47
N VAL A 10 36.41 9.91 3.84
CA VAL A 10 37.58 10.25 3.01
C VAL A 10 37.18 11.04 1.77
N GLY A 11 36.02 10.70 1.16
CA GLY A 11 35.51 11.37 -0.03
C GLY A 11 35.18 12.85 0.15
N GLN A 12 34.83 13.25 1.39
CA GLN A 12 34.59 14.66 1.71
C GLN A 12 35.83 15.51 1.80
N VAL A 13 37.00 14.90 2.08
CA VAL A 13 38.27 15.62 2.26
C VAL A 13 39.19 15.41 1.05
N ALA A 14 39.22 14.22 0.47
CA ALA A 14 40.09 13.83 -0.64
C ALA A 14 39.35 12.88 -1.61
N PRO A 15 38.53 13.40 -2.54
CA PRO A 15 37.69 12.57 -3.43
C PRO A 15 38.44 11.50 -4.21
N GLY A 16 39.68 11.81 -4.68
CA GLY A 16 40.51 10.85 -5.40
C GLY A 16 41.00 9.66 -4.55
N ALA A 17 41.17 9.85 -3.25
CA ALA A 17 41.58 8.80 -2.32
C ALA A 17 40.40 7.90 -1.86
N ALA A 18 39.15 8.32 -2.08
CA ALA A 18 38.00 7.52 -1.78
C ALA A 18 37.74 6.39 -2.78
N ALA A 19 38.18 6.55 -4.04
CA ALA A 19 37.88 5.61 -5.12
C ALA A 19 38.30 4.15 -4.81
N PRO A 20 39.48 3.82 -4.29
CA PRO A 20 39.84 2.45 -3.95
C PRO A 20 39.00 1.89 -2.78
N LEU A 21 38.61 2.73 -1.82
CA LEU A 21 37.75 2.33 -0.70
C LEU A 21 36.33 2.01 -1.18
N VAL A 22 35.80 2.81 -2.12
CA VAL A 22 34.49 2.55 -2.76
C VAL A 22 34.53 1.25 -3.55
N ALA A 23 35.59 1.04 -4.35
CA ALA A 23 35.75 -0.20 -5.10
C ALA A 23 35.79 -1.43 -4.19
N LEU A 24 36.59 -1.35 -3.11
CA LEU A 24 36.69 -2.43 -2.11
C LEU A 24 35.35 -2.69 -1.38
N ALA A 25 34.59 -1.63 -1.03
CA ALA A 25 33.28 -1.74 -0.42
C ALA A 25 32.23 -2.31 -1.39
N GLY A 26 32.41 -2.11 -2.68
CA GLY A 26 31.53 -2.66 -3.74
C GLY A 26 31.63 -4.17 -3.91
N LEU A 27 32.77 -4.79 -3.60
CA LEU A 27 32.96 -6.23 -3.77
C LEU A 27 31.96 -7.10 -2.99
N PRO A 28 31.79 -6.91 -1.66
CA PRO A 28 30.82 -7.70 -0.91
C PRO A 28 29.36 -7.40 -1.35
N VAL A 29 29.05 -6.17 -1.76
CA VAL A 29 27.73 -5.81 -2.28
C VAL A 29 27.48 -6.50 -3.62
N GLY A 30 28.47 -6.46 -4.53
CA GLY A 30 28.41 -7.17 -5.82
C GLY A 30 28.22 -8.68 -5.63
N PHE A 31 28.95 -9.28 -4.69
CA PHE A 31 28.80 -10.68 -4.34
C PHE A 31 27.37 -11.01 -3.84
N LEU A 32 26.82 -10.21 -2.92
CA LEU A 32 25.47 -10.40 -2.41
C LEU A 32 24.40 -10.26 -3.50
N VAL A 33 24.57 -9.29 -4.40
CA VAL A 33 23.68 -9.11 -5.55
C VAL A 33 23.76 -10.30 -6.51
N ALA A 34 24.97 -10.78 -6.81
CA ALA A 34 25.18 -11.96 -7.65
C ALA A 34 24.55 -13.20 -7.00
N LEU A 35 24.76 -13.40 -5.70
CA LEU A 35 24.17 -14.51 -4.95
C LEU A 35 22.63 -14.48 -4.98
N ALA A 36 22.05 -13.29 -4.74
CA ALA A 36 20.60 -13.11 -4.78
C ALA A 36 20.02 -13.38 -6.19
N ARG A 37 20.69 -12.92 -7.24
CA ARG A 37 20.28 -13.20 -8.64
C ARG A 37 20.39 -14.69 -8.98
N THR A 38 21.45 -15.35 -8.55
CA THR A 38 21.64 -16.78 -8.77
C THR A 38 20.58 -17.59 -8.03
N ALA A 39 20.31 -17.22 -6.77
CA ALA A 39 19.25 -17.85 -5.99
C ALA A 39 17.87 -17.66 -6.63
N ALA A 40 17.56 -16.46 -7.12
CA ALA A 40 16.29 -16.16 -7.80
C ALA A 40 16.12 -16.90 -9.14
N ALA A 41 17.22 -17.29 -9.80
CA ALA A 41 17.19 -18.04 -11.04
C ALA A 41 17.02 -19.57 -10.85
N LEU A 42 17.09 -20.06 -9.62
CA LEU A 42 16.88 -21.49 -9.35
C LEU A 42 15.43 -21.90 -9.60
N PRO A 43 15.18 -23.08 -10.21
CA PRO A 43 13.82 -23.61 -10.32
C PRO A 43 13.20 -23.76 -8.92
N GLY A 44 12.04 -23.15 -8.72
CA GLY A 44 11.34 -23.16 -7.42
C GLY A 44 11.73 -22.02 -6.46
N ALA A 45 12.63 -21.10 -6.82
CA ALA A 45 12.98 -19.95 -5.97
C ALA A 45 11.79 -19.04 -5.63
N ASN A 46 10.75 -19.07 -6.45
CA ASN A 46 9.52 -18.27 -6.27
C ASN A 46 8.34 -19.11 -5.77
N VAL A 47 8.56 -20.32 -5.26
CA VAL A 47 7.49 -21.09 -4.62
C VAL A 47 7.17 -20.46 -3.28
N ALA A 48 5.95 -19.96 -3.14
CA ALA A 48 5.43 -19.45 -1.86
C ALA A 48 5.20 -20.65 -0.93
N LEU A 49 6.20 -20.99 -0.12
CA LEU A 49 6.04 -21.98 0.94
C LEU A 49 5.37 -21.33 2.15
N PRO A 50 4.39 -22.00 2.78
CA PRO A 50 3.90 -21.56 4.08
C PRO A 50 5.07 -21.38 5.04
N VAL A 51 5.09 -20.27 5.77
CA VAL A 51 6.20 -19.93 6.67
C VAL A 51 6.49 -21.05 7.67
N ALA A 52 5.45 -21.75 8.14
CA ALA A 52 5.60 -22.90 9.01
C ALA A 52 6.53 -23.99 8.38
N VAL A 53 6.41 -24.22 7.07
CA VAL A 53 7.26 -25.17 6.34
C VAL A 53 8.71 -24.69 6.30
N VAL A 54 8.94 -23.39 6.07
CA VAL A 54 10.29 -22.81 6.06
C VAL A 54 10.94 -22.94 7.45
N VAL A 55 10.19 -22.62 8.52
CA VAL A 55 10.67 -22.76 9.92
C VAL A 55 10.99 -24.23 10.25
N ILE A 56 10.15 -25.16 9.83
CA ILE A 56 10.40 -26.60 10.04
C ILE A 56 11.65 -27.04 9.28
N LEU A 57 11.81 -26.65 8.02
CA LEU A 57 12.98 -27.00 7.21
C LEU A 57 14.27 -26.39 7.77
N CYS A 58 14.24 -25.14 8.21
CA CYS A 58 15.39 -24.49 8.86
C CYS A 58 15.72 -25.17 10.20
N GLY A 59 14.72 -25.50 11.01
CA GLY A 59 14.89 -26.25 12.26
C GLY A 59 15.49 -27.64 12.01
N LEU A 60 15.02 -28.35 11.00
CA LEU A 60 15.54 -29.66 10.61
C LEU A 60 17.00 -29.55 10.11
N ALA A 61 17.31 -28.53 9.31
CA ALA A 61 18.67 -28.28 8.84
C ALA A 61 19.64 -28.01 10.02
N VAL A 62 19.22 -27.19 10.99
CA VAL A 62 20.03 -26.95 12.22
C VAL A 62 20.24 -28.24 12.99
N VAL A 63 19.21 -29.06 13.16
CA VAL A 63 19.34 -30.37 13.83
C VAL A 63 20.29 -31.30 13.08
N LEU A 64 20.20 -31.35 11.75
CA LEU A 64 21.08 -32.21 10.91
C LEU A 64 22.54 -31.72 10.96
N ILE A 65 22.78 -30.40 10.94
CA ILE A 65 24.14 -29.82 11.01
C ILE A 65 24.76 -30.00 12.40
N THR A 66 23.96 -29.93 13.47
CA THR A 66 24.43 -30.06 14.85
C THR A 66 24.40 -31.49 15.38
N ALA A 67 23.76 -32.44 14.65
CA ALA A 67 23.75 -33.82 15.02
C ALA A 67 25.15 -34.47 14.78
N PRO A 68 25.74 -35.18 15.73
CA PRO A 68 27.02 -35.86 15.52
C PRO A 68 26.87 -36.92 14.44
N PRO A 69 27.87 -37.08 13.58
CA PRO A 69 27.82 -38.09 12.49
C PRO A 69 27.55 -39.49 13.03
N ALA A 70 26.74 -40.22 12.32
CA ALA A 70 26.26 -41.58 12.74
C ALA A 70 27.38 -42.54 13.15
N ARG A 71 28.62 -42.32 12.65
CA ARG A 71 29.82 -43.13 13.01
C ARG A 71 30.21 -42.96 14.49
N GLU A 72 29.96 -41.84 15.15
CA GLU A 72 30.27 -41.61 16.57
C GLU A 72 29.28 -42.31 17.51
N ARG A 73 28.08 -42.63 17.03
CA ARG A 73 27.05 -43.34 17.81
C ARG A 73 27.38 -44.83 18.02
N LEU A 74 28.19 -45.43 17.11
CA LEU A 74 28.60 -46.84 17.16
C LEU A 74 29.85 -47.05 18.03
N ALA A 75 30.56 -46.01 18.40
CA ALA A 75 31.83 -46.08 19.14
C ALA A 75 31.69 -46.00 20.67
N GLY A 76 30.53 -46.20 21.26
CA GLY A 76 30.34 -46.33 22.73
C GLY A 76 30.65 -45.06 23.55
N ALA A 77 30.78 -43.90 22.95
CA ALA A 77 31.23 -42.66 23.61
C ALA A 77 30.06 -41.85 24.17
N ARG A 78 30.06 -41.75 25.47
CA ARG A 78 29.45 -40.81 26.42
C ARG A 78 28.22 -40.02 25.92
N ARG A 79 27.09 -40.20 26.63
CA ARG A 79 25.82 -39.46 26.49
C ARG A 79 26.04 -37.98 26.17
N PRO A 80 25.38 -37.43 25.13
CA PRO A 80 25.44 -36.00 24.89
C PRO A 80 24.95 -35.23 26.12
N ARG A 81 25.74 -34.28 26.57
CA ARG A 81 25.42 -33.46 27.73
C ARG A 81 24.05 -32.81 27.49
N ARG A 82 23.14 -32.99 28.47
CA ARG A 82 21.78 -32.36 28.45
C ARG A 82 21.81 -30.86 28.16
N ARG A 83 22.95 -30.21 28.34
CA ARG A 83 23.19 -28.78 28.01
C ARG A 83 23.13 -28.46 26.49
N THR A 84 23.63 -29.34 25.60
CA THR A 84 23.59 -29.10 24.13
C THR A 84 22.19 -29.19 23.56
N LEU A 85 21.38 -30.13 24.04
CA LEU A 85 19.98 -30.24 23.64
C LEU A 85 19.15 -29.04 24.15
N GLY A 86 19.44 -28.58 25.40
CA GLY A 86 18.79 -27.41 25.98
C GLY A 86 19.09 -26.11 25.21
N ILE A 87 20.35 -25.94 24.76
CA ILE A 87 20.74 -24.75 23.97
C ILE A 87 20.07 -24.78 22.59
N ALA A 88 20.01 -25.94 21.92
CA ALA A 88 19.37 -26.06 20.60
C ALA A 88 17.84 -25.79 20.68
N VAL A 89 17.17 -26.30 21.70
CA VAL A 89 15.75 -26.04 21.94
C VAL A 89 15.50 -24.59 22.34
N ALA A 90 16.32 -24.01 23.23
CA ALA A 90 16.22 -22.61 23.62
C ALA A 90 16.50 -21.64 22.46
N SER A 91 17.47 -21.97 21.60
CA SER A 91 17.75 -21.18 20.39
C SER A 91 16.59 -21.28 19.39
N GLY A 92 16.01 -22.47 19.19
CA GLY A 92 14.84 -22.66 18.33
C GLY A 92 13.61 -21.90 18.83
N LEU A 93 13.36 -21.92 20.15
CA LEU A 93 12.29 -21.17 20.81
C LEU A 93 12.53 -19.66 20.76
N ALA A 94 13.77 -19.21 20.95
CA ALA A 94 14.12 -17.78 20.87
C ALA A 94 13.97 -17.25 19.42
N VAL A 95 14.37 -18.03 18.42
CA VAL A 95 14.13 -17.71 16.99
C VAL A 95 12.64 -17.73 16.68
N ALA A 96 11.88 -18.70 17.14
CA ALA A 96 10.43 -18.76 16.97
C ALA A 96 9.72 -17.58 17.70
N ALA A 97 10.18 -17.18 18.89
CA ALA A 97 9.64 -16.05 19.62
C ALA A 97 10.03 -14.69 18.99
N ALA A 98 11.22 -14.59 18.40
CA ALA A 98 11.69 -13.37 17.72
C ALA A 98 11.05 -13.21 16.31
N ILE A 99 10.81 -14.33 15.63
CA ILE A 99 10.25 -14.36 14.28
C ILE A 99 8.72 -14.48 14.31
N GLY A 100 8.15 -15.09 15.36
CA GLY A 100 6.70 -15.27 15.51
C GLY A 100 5.90 -13.99 15.33
N PRO A 101 6.23 -12.85 15.95
CA PRO A 101 5.54 -11.57 15.74
C PRO A 101 5.77 -10.97 14.35
N VAL A 102 6.88 -11.31 13.67
CA VAL A 102 7.18 -10.87 12.30
C VAL A 102 6.43 -11.73 11.28
N LEU A 103 6.17 -13.00 11.63
CA LEU A 103 5.49 -13.99 10.79
C LEU A 103 3.97 -14.02 11.00
N VAL A 104 3.51 -13.64 12.18
CA VAL A 104 2.14 -13.19 12.44
C VAL A 104 2.12 -11.70 12.12
N GLY A 105 2.42 -11.35 10.85
CA GLY A 105 2.07 -10.02 10.33
C GLY A 105 0.61 -9.73 10.66
N PRO A 106 0.18 -8.48 10.68
CA PRO A 106 -1.18 -8.13 11.01
C PRO A 106 -2.08 -9.06 10.20
N HIS A 107 -2.89 -9.85 10.90
CA HIS A 107 -3.80 -10.83 10.30
C HIS A 107 -4.44 -10.16 9.10
N GLY A 108 -4.23 -10.72 7.90
CA GLY A 108 -4.78 -10.16 6.68
C GLY A 108 -6.22 -9.82 6.97
N LEU A 109 -6.59 -8.56 6.73
CA LEU A 109 -7.92 -8.08 7.07
C LEU A 109 -8.91 -9.03 6.40
N ALA A 110 -9.74 -9.71 7.18
CA ALA A 110 -10.77 -10.57 6.62
C ALA A 110 -11.50 -9.80 5.50
N PRO A 111 -11.86 -10.46 4.39
CA PRO A 111 -12.65 -9.80 3.36
C PRO A 111 -13.88 -9.14 4.00
N PRO A 112 -14.41 -8.04 3.41
CA PRO A 112 -15.59 -7.40 3.97
C PRO A 112 -16.70 -8.44 4.11
N PRO A 113 -17.53 -8.36 5.17
CA PRO A 113 -18.73 -9.16 5.27
C PRO A 113 -19.59 -9.02 4.02
N LEU A 114 -20.36 -10.04 3.71
CA LEU A 114 -21.34 -9.96 2.60
C LEU A 114 -22.31 -8.82 2.89
N GLY A 115 -22.52 -7.94 1.92
CA GLY A 115 -23.41 -6.79 2.06
C GLY A 115 -22.73 -5.48 2.45
N ASP A 116 -21.41 -5.46 2.62
CA ASP A 116 -20.66 -4.27 3.01
C ASP A 116 -19.89 -3.66 1.83
N LEU A 117 -19.81 -2.32 1.81
CA LEU A 117 -18.77 -1.60 1.08
C LEU A 117 -17.63 -1.29 2.06
N ARG A 118 -16.44 -1.78 1.76
CA ARG A 118 -15.21 -1.41 2.47
C ARG A 118 -14.40 -0.41 1.66
N VAL A 119 -14.05 0.70 2.29
CA VAL A 119 -13.12 1.71 1.76
C VAL A 119 -11.89 1.73 2.66
N THR A 120 -10.71 1.49 2.12
CA THR A 120 -9.47 1.50 2.90
C THR A 120 -8.48 2.48 2.29
N ALA A 121 -8.13 3.54 3.04
CA ALA A 121 -6.98 4.37 2.76
C ALA A 121 -5.72 3.62 3.20
N LEU A 122 -4.89 3.20 2.25
CA LEU A 122 -3.67 2.44 2.53
C LEU A 122 -2.57 3.37 3.05
N ASN A 123 -1.71 2.85 3.93
CA ASN A 123 -0.59 3.63 4.46
C ASN A 123 0.65 3.49 3.57
N ILE A 124 0.71 4.30 2.53
CA ILE A 124 1.78 4.27 1.52
C ILE A 124 2.72 5.50 1.60
N GLY A 125 2.68 6.25 2.70
CA GLY A 125 3.40 7.51 2.83
C GLY A 125 2.70 8.68 2.15
N GLN A 126 3.44 9.57 1.48
CA GLN A 126 2.84 10.68 0.71
C GLN A 126 2.31 10.14 -0.60
N GLY A 127 1.03 10.41 -0.88
CA GLY A 127 0.33 9.98 -2.09
C GLY A 127 -0.98 9.26 -1.77
N ASP A 128 -1.68 8.84 -2.81
CA ASP A 128 -2.97 8.18 -2.73
C ASP A 128 -2.90 6.69 -3.04
N ALA A 129 -3.59 5.89 -2.26
CA ALA A 129 -3.91 4.51 -2.57
C ALA A 129 -5.17 4.08 -1.82
N THR A 130 -6.32 4.22 -2.45
CA THR A 130 -7.61 3.85 -1.89
C THR A 130 -8.09 2.51 -2.41
N LEU A 131 -8.23 1.52 -1.53
CA LEU A 131 -8.77 0.20 -1.86
C LEU A 131 -10.28 0.14 -1.58
N LEU A 132 -11.02 -0.28 -2.58
CA LEU A 132 -12.47 -0.52 -2.52
C LEU A 132 -12.74 -2.03 -2.58
N GLN A 133 -13.50 -2.56 -1.64
CA GLN A 133 -13.86 -3.99 -1.61
C GLN A 133 -15.35 -4.18 -1.33
N ALA A 134 -16.01 -5.05 -2.10
CA ALA A 134 -17.40 -5.46 -1.87
C ALA A 134 -17.67 -6.81 -2.54
N GLY A 135 -18.34 -7.75 -1.87
CA GLY A 135 -18.78 -9.02 -2.43
C GLY A 135 -17.67 -9.89 -3.05
N GLY A 136 -16.44 -9.83 -2.52
CA GLY A 136 -15.29 -10.56 -3.05
C GLY A 136 -14.57 -9.87 -4.22
N HIS A 137 -14.99 -8.68 -4.62
CA HIS A 137 -14.38 -7.84 -5.66
C HIS A 137 -13.51 -6.75 -5.04
N ALA A 138 -12.47 -6.34 -5.78
CA ALA A 138 -11.52 -5.32 -5.34
C ALA A 138 -11.13 -4.37 -6.48
N ILE A 139 -11.19 -3.07 -6.21
CA ILE A 139 -10.70 -2.00 -7.07
C ILE A 139 -9.67 -1.19 -6.27
N LEU A 140 -8.50 -0.97 -6.83
CA LEU A 140 -7.52 -0.04 -6.29
C LEU A 140 -7.57 1.27 -7.07
N VAL A 141 -7.70 2.39 -6.36
CA VAL A 141 -7.63 3.74 -6.93
C VAL A 141 -6.33 4.38 -6.46
N ASP A 142 -5.46 4.62 -7.40
CA ASP A 142 -4.06 4.99 -7.25
C ASP A 142 -3.21 3.96 -6.48
N ALA A 143 -1.90 4.08 -6.58
CA ALA A 143 -0.97 3.10 -6.06
C ALA A 143 0.18 3.73 -5.25
N GLY A 144 0.10 5.04 -4.99
CA GLY A 144 1.12 5.77 -4.28
C GLY A 144 2.45 5.88 -5.02
N PRO A 145 3.50 6.37 -4.35
CA PRO A 145 4.81 6.49 -4.95
C PRO A 145 5.50 5.13 -5.12
N ALA A 146 6.46 5.07 -6.03
CA ALA A 146 7.28 3.88 -6.23
C ALA A 146 8.00 3.47 -4.93
N GLY A 147 7.96 2.19 -4.60
CA GLY A 147 8.63 1.65 -3.42
C GLY A 147 7.88 1.85 -2.09
N ALA A 148 6.70 2.48 -2.08
CA ALA A 148 5.91 2.73 -0.87
C ALA A 148 5.26 1.48 -0.24
N GLY A 149 5.44 0.30 -0.84
CA GLY A 149 4.95 -0.95 -0.25
C GLY A 149 3.47 -1.26 -0.50
N VAL A 150 2.82 -0.62 -1.49
CA VAL A 150 1.40 -0.81 -1.81
C VAL A 150 1.02 -2.28 -1.99
N VAL A 151 1.89 -3.11 -2.59
CA VAL A 151 1.65 -4.56 -2.76
C VAL A 151 1.56 -5.28 -1.40
N THR A 152 2.37 -4.86 -0.44
CA THR A 152 2.34 -5.41 0.93
C THR A 152 1.03 -5.05 1.63
N GLU A 153 0.59 -3.80 1.52
CA GLU A 153 -0.69 -3.32 2.06
C GLU A 153 -1.88 -4.06 1.40
N LEU A 154 -1.86 -4.25 0.08
CA LEU A 154 -2.91 -5.01 -0.63
C LEU A 154 -2.99 -6.45 -0.15
N ARG A 155 -1.84 -7.12 0.00
CA ARG A 155 -1.80 -8.49 0.52
C ARG A 155 -2.27 -8.57 1.97
N ALA A 156 -1.90 -7.59 2.80
CA ALA A 156 -2.39 -7.47 4.17
C ALA A 156 -3.91 -7.24 4.22
N ALA A 157 -4.48 -6.57 3.22
CA ALA A 157 -5.92 -6.40 3.04
C ALA A 157 -6.62 -7.64 2.43
N GLY A 158 -5.88 -8.76 2.21
CA GLY A 158 -6.42 -10.00 1.65
C GLY A 158 -6.65 -9.97 0.14
N VAL A 159 -6.05 -8.99 -0.57
CA VAL A 159 -6.19 -8.87 -2.03
C VAL A 159 -5.17 -9.77 -2.72
N SER A 160 -5.66 -10.70 -3.54
CA SER A 160 -4.85 -11.59 -4.38
C SER A 160 -4.98 -11.27 -5.88
N ARG A 161 -5.99 -10.47 -6.26
CA ARG A 161 -6.25 -9.98 -7.61
C ARG A 161 -7.01 -8.65 -7.52
N LEU A 162 -6.94 -7.83 -8.56
CA LEU A 162 -7.74 -6.63 -8.72
C LEU A 162 -8.66 -6.77 -9.93
N ASP A 163 -9.93 -6.47 -9.76
CA ASP A 163 -10.86 -6.34 -10.88
C ASP A 163 -10.54 -5.08 -11.69
N ALA A 164 -10.07 -4.02 -11.00
CA ALA A 164 -9.50 -2.86 -11.67
C ALA A 164 -8.39 -2.19 -10.84
N LEU A 165 -7.44 -1.61 -11.56
CA LEU A 165 -6.55 -0.57 -11.10
C LEU A 165 -6.97 0.74 -11.79
N VAL A 166 -7.17 1.79 -11.01
CA VAL A 166 -7.43 3.13 -11.51
C VAL A 166 -6.17 3.96 -11.27
N VAL A 167 -5.62 4.59 -12.29
CA VAL A 167 -4.59 5.61 -12.16
C VAL A 167 -5.25 6.93 -12.50
N THR A 168 -5.39 7.80 -11.50
CA THR A 168 -6.25 8.99 -11.63
C THR A 168 -5.63 10.08 -12.50
N HIS A 169 -4.32 10.28 -12.40
CA HIS A 169 -3.55 11.24 -13.17
C HIS A 169 -2.05 10.92 -13.14
N PRO A 170 -1.22 11.54 -14.01
CA PRO A 170 0.21 11.20 -14.16
C PRO A 170 1.09 11.93 -13.16
N GLN A 171 0.96 11.63 -11.87
CA GLN A 171 1.87 12.10 -10.83
C GLN A 171 2.47 10.94 -10.05
N ALA A 172 3.74 11.07 -9.65
CA ALA A 172 4.53 10.00 -9.08
C ALA A 172 3.96 9.42 -7.79
N ASP A 173 3.29 10.22 -6.99
CA ASP A 173 2.64 9.85 -5.74
C ASP A 173 1.23 9.24 -5.93
N HIS A 174 0.79 9.07 -7.18
CA HIS A 174 -0.44 8.37 -7.55
C HIS A 174 -0.15 7.14 -8.42
N GLU A 175 0.68 7.28 -9.47
CA GLU A 175 0.95 6.20 -10.42
C GLU A 175 2.21 5.37 -10.11
N GLY A 176 3.12 5.90 -9.26
CA GLY A 176 4.47 5.35 -9.08
C GLY A 176 4.50 3.90 -8.60
N GLY A 177 3.53 3.47 -7.83
CA GLY A 177 3.38 2.09 -7.37
C GLY A 177 2.68 1.16 -8.36
N ALA A 178 2.01 1.69 -9.39
CA ALA A 178 1.23 0.90 -10.34
C ALA A 178 2.04 -0.19 -11.07
N PRO A 179 3.30 0.04 -11.52
CA PRO A 179 4.12 -1.02 -12.11
C PRO A 179 4.35 -2.20 -11.17
N ALA A 180 4.55 -1.94 -9.87
CA ALA A 180 4.74 -2.99 -8.87
C ALA A 180 3.44 -3.79 -8.62
N VAL A 181 2.29 -3.11 -8.61
CA VAL A 181 0.97 -3.75 -8.50
C VAL A 181 0.74 -4.67 -9.70
N LEU A 182 0.93 -4.16 -10.93
CA LEU A 182 0.79 -4.92 -12.16
C LEU A 182 1.76 -6.10 -12.27
N ALA A 183 2.97 -5.99 -11.71
CA ALA A 183 3.93 -7.10 -11.69
C ALA A 183 3.59 -8.17 -10.64
N ALA A 184 2.89 -7.81 -9.57
CA ALA A 184 2.68 -8.67 -8.39
C ALA A 184 1.29 -9.31 -8.30
N LEU A 185 0.27 -8.72 -8.93
CA LEU A 185 -1.13 -9.14 -8.84
C LEU A 185 -1.78 -9.15 -10.23
N PRO A 186 -2.65 -10.14 -10.51
CA PRO A 186 -3.51 -10.07 -11.69
C PRO A 186 -4.44 -8.85 -11.62
N VAL A 187 -4.47 -8.06 -12.71
CA VAL A 187 -5.34 -6.88 -12.88
C VAL A 187 -6.16 -7.07 -14.16
N ALA A 188 -7.48 -7.04 -14.06
CA ALA A 188 -8.33 -7.26 -15.23
C ALA A 188 -8.46 -6.00 -16.10
N VAL A 189 -8.61 -4.82 -15.47
CA VAL A 189 -8.80 -3.54 -16.16
C VAL A 189 -7.87 -2.50 -15.56
N LEU A 190 -7.19 -1.71 -16.40
CA LEU A 190 -6.62 -0.42 -16.04
C LEU A 190 -7.58 0.68 -16.51
N LEU A 191 -8.15 1.46 -15.58
CA LEU A 191 -8.84 2.70 -15.90
C LEU A 191 -7.81 3.83 -15.85
N ASP A 192 -7.51 4.39 -17.02
CA ASP A 192 -6.33 5.22 -17.25
C ASP A 192 -6.68 6.71 -17.34
N GLY A 193 -6.31 7.48 -16.32
CA GLY A 193 -6.42 8.94 -16.27
C GLY A 193 -5.15 9.68 -16.66
N ARG A 194 -4.06 8.97 -16.97
CA ARG A 194 -2.75 9.58 -17.29
C ARG A 194 -2.74 10.38 -18.59
N GLY A 195 -3.74 10.16 -19.43
CA GLY A 195 -3.85 10.87 -20.71
C GLY A 195 -2.74 10.47 -21.68
N GLU A 196 -2.00 11.47 -22.19
CA GLU A 196 -0.91 11.28 -23.14
C GLU A 196 0.48 11.48 -22.48
N ASP A 197 0.54 11.44 -21.15
CA ASP A 197 1.81 11.58 -20.44
C ASP A 197 2.80 10.49 -20.82
N ARG A 198 4.06 10.88 -20.91
CA ARG A 198 5.20 10.02 -21.26
C ARG A 198 6.33 10.13 -20.25
N SER A 199 5.98 10.51 -19.02
CA SER A 199 6.93 10.48 -17.91
C SER A 199 7.52 9.06 -17.73
N PRO A 200 8.70 8.92 -17.15
CA PRO A 200 9.27 7.60 -16.85
C PRO A 200 8.33 6.72 -16.00
N ALA A 201 7.56 7.32 -15.09
CA ALA A 201 6.59 6.62 -14.26
C ALA A 201 5.44 6.08 -15.10
N SER A 202 4.84 6.92 -15.95
CA SER A 202 3.75 6.52 -16.87
C SER A 202 4.19 5.43 -17.86
N VAL A 203 5.38 5.56 -18.44
CA VAL A 203 5.94 4.55 -19.35
C VAL A 203 6.20 3.22 -18.63
N ALA A 204 6.62 3.24 -17.36
CA ALA A 204 6.87 2.04 -16.57
C ALA A 204 5.60 1.21 -16.32
N VAL A 205 4.41 1.79 -16.40
CA VAL A 205 3.13 1.07 -16.29
C VAL A 205 2.85 0.21 -17.53
N ASP A 206 3.28 0.64 -18.71
CA ASP A 206 2.88 0.06 -19.98
C ASP A 206 3.41 -1.37 -20.21
N ALA A 207 4.64 -1.66 -19.77
CA ALA A 207 5.25 -2.97 -20.00
C ALA A 207 4.56 -4.08 -19.19
N PRO A 208 4.39 -3.97 -17.87
CA PRO A 208 3.66 -5.00 -17.10
C PRO A 208 2.17 -5.07 -17.50
N LEU A 209 1.55 -3.97 -17.91
CA LEU A 209 0.19 -3.97 -18.40
C LEU A 209 0.04 -4.84 -19.67
N ARG A 210 0.95 -4.72 -20.63
CA ARG A 210 0.98 -5.57 -21.83
C ARG A 210 1.25 -7.03 -21.50
N GLN A 211 2.14 -7.31 -20.54
CA GLN A 211 2.46 -8.68 -20.11
C GLN A 211 1.25 -9.41 -19.51
N GLN A 212 0.40 -8.70 -18.80
CA GLN A 212 -0.82 -9.26 -18.21
C GLN A 212 -1.98 -9.38 -19.21
N ALA A 213 -1.88 -8.82 -20.42
CA ALA A 213 -3.01 -8.64 -21.33
C ALA A 213 -4.21 -7.94 -20.67
N ALA A 214 -3.97 -7.10 -19.67
CA ALA A 214 -5.01 -6.33 -18.99
C ALA A 214 -5.59 -5.29 -19.95
N ARG A 215 -6.90 -5.07 -19.87
CA ARG A 215 -7.59 -4.10 -20.72
C ARG A 215 -7.34 -2.69 -20.19
N ALA A 216 -6.65 -1.85 -20.96
CA ALA A 216 -6.58 -0.41 -20.67
C ALA A 216 -7.80 0.31 -21.26
N VAL A 217 -8.41 1.15 -20.43
CA VAL A 217 -9.56 1.99 -20.83
C VAL A 217 -9.24 3.42 -20.39
N ARG A 218 -9.19 4.36 -21.33
CA ARG A 218 -9.03 5.78 -21.01
C ARG A 218 -10.24 6.27 -20.21
N ALA A 219 -10.01 6.91 -19.08
CA ALA A 219 -11.06 7.40 -18.22
C ALA A 219 -11.71 8.67 -18.79
N ALA A 220 -13.03 8.72 -18.73
CA ALA A 220 -13.82 9.90 -19.09
C ALA A 220 -15.14 9.91 -18.31
N ALA A 221 -15.65 11.10 -18.05
CA ALA A 221 -16.95 11.31 -17.43
C ALA A 221 -18.07 10.53 -18.16
N GLY A 222 -18.98 9.96 -17.39
CA GLY A 222 -20.08 9.13 -17.87
C GLY A 222 -19.77 7.64 -17.97
N GLN A 223 -18.50 7.24 -17.87
CA GLN A 223 -18.15 5.81 -17.83
C GLN A 223 -18.47 5.22 -16.46
N GLU A 224 -18.86 3.95 -16.48
CA GLU A 224 -19.11 3.17 -15.27
C GLU A 224 -18.48 1.79 -15.38
N LEU A 225 -17.66 1.44 -14.39
CA LEU A 225 -17.10 0.11 -14.23
C LEU A 225 -17.93 -0.63 -13.18
N ARG A 226 -18.46 -1.80 -13.53
CA ARG A 226 -19.22 -2.66 -12.61
C ARG A 226 -18.54 -4.00 -12.44
N VAL A 227 -18.29 -4.38 -11.19
CA VAL A 227 -17.72 -5.68 -10.82
C VAL A 227 -18.47 -6.21 -9.59
N GLY A 228 -19.26 -7.26 -9.80
CA GLY A 228 -20.19 -7.73 -8.77
C GLY A 228 -21.10 -6.61 -8.25
N PRO A 229 -21.19 -6.42 -6.92
CA PRO A 229 -22.00 -5.36 -6.32
C PRO A 229 -21.33 -3.98 -6.39
N LEU A 230 -20.04 -3.91 -6.72
CA LEU A 230 -19.26 -2.68 -6.73
C LEU A 230 -19.38 -1.99 -8.10
N SER A 231 -19.80 -0.73 -8.09
CA SER A 231 -19.84 0.17 -9.24
C SER A 231 -18.92 1.36 -8.97
N LEU A 232 -18.12 1.72 -9.96
CA LEU A 232 -17.28 2.93 -9.96
C LEU A 232 -17.70 3.79 -11.15
N ARG A 233 -18.36 4.91 -10.90
CA ARG A 233 -18.79 5.86 -11.91
C ARG A 233 -17.84 7.04 -11.98
N VAL A 234 -17.24 7.25 -13.16
CA VAL A 234 -16.37 8.39 -13.46
C VAL A 234 -17.23 9.63 -13.70
N LEU A 235 -16.95 10.69 -13.00
CA LEU A 235 -17.63 11.99 -13.10
C LEU A 235 -16.77 13.05 -13.78
N TRP A 236 -15.46 12.90 -13.72
CA TRP A 236 -14.45 13.77 -14.28
C TRP A 236 -13.20 12.95 -14.65
N PRO A 237 -12.39 13.30 -15.65
CA PRO A 237 -12.52 14.48 -16.53
C PRO A 237 -13.53 14.28 -17.66
N PRO A 238 -13.95 15.37 -18.34
CA PRO A 238 -14.73 15.26 -19.58
C PRO A 238 -13.91 14.54 -20.66
N ALA A 239 -14.60 13.91 -21.60
CA ALA A 239 -13.96 13.25 -22.74
C ALA A 239 -13.17 14.27 -23.58
N GLY A 240 -12.02 13.83 -24.10
CA GLY A 240 -11.17 14.65 -24.97
C GLY A 240 -9.74 14.80 -24.46
N PRO A 241 -8.88 15.46 -25.24
CA PRO A 241 -7.49 15.69 -24.87
C PRO A 241 -7.37 16.65 -23.68
N ALA A 242 -6.26 16.55 -22.95
CA ALA A 242 -5.90 17.56 -21.98
C ALA A 242 -5.53 18.88 -22.70
N VAL A 243 -5.80 20.00 -22.03
CA VAL A 243 -5.31 21.30 -22.50
C VAL A 243 -3.78 21.30 -22.31
N PRO A 244 -2.98 21.58 -23.35
CA PRO A 244 -1.52 21.61 -23.19
C PRO A 244 -1.09 22.58 -22.08
N GLY A 245 -0.25 22.09 -21.17
CA GLY A 245 0.25 22.89 -20.03
C GLY A 245 -0.72 23.06 -18.86
N ALA A 246 -1.90 22.43 -18.90
CA ALA A 246 -2.79 22.37 -17.73
C ALA A 246 -2.18 21.52 -16.62
N ASP A 247 -2.49 21.86 -15.37
CA ASP A 247 -2.11 21.06 -14.21
C ASP A 247 -2.78 19.66 -14.30
N PRO A 248 -2.01 18.55 -14.22
CA PRO A 248 -2.56 17.20 -14.20
C PRO A 248 -3.64 17.00 -13.13
N ASN A 249 -3.54 17.68 -11.98
CA ASN A 249 -4.50 17.62 -10.88
C ASN A 249 -5.89 18.07 -11.30
N GLU A 250 -5.98 19.08 -12.18
CA GLU A 250 -7.27 19.56 -12.70
C GLU A 250 -8.00 18.52 -13.55
N ARG A 251 -7.29 17.50 -14.03
CA ARG A 251 -7.84 16.38 -14.81
C ARG A 251 -7.80 15.05 -14.09
N ALA A 252 -7.42 15.04 -12.81
CA ALA A 252 -7.45 13.83 -12.01
C ALA A 252 -8.87 13.24 -11.99
N ILE A 253 -8.97 11.90 -12.05
CA ILE A 253 -10.27 11.21 -12.06
C ILE A 253 -11.01 11.51 -10.76
N ILE A 254 -12.22 12.05 -10.90
CA ILE A 254 -13.20 12.08 -9.82
C ILE A 254 -14.21 10.97 -10.09
N ALA A 255 -14.41 10.09 -9.10
CA ALA A 255 -15.33 8.98 -9.24
C ALA A 255 -16.16 8.75 -7.97
N VAL A 256 -17.37 8.23 -8.12
CA VAL A 256 -18.18 7.72 -7.03
C VAL A 256 -18.19 6.19 -7.08
N ALA A 257 -17.70 5.58 -6.01
CA ALA A 257 -17.87 4.16 -5.77
C ALA A 257 -19.20 3.91 -5.04
N THR A 258 -19.92 2.90 -5.49
CA THR A 258 -21.21 2.52 -4.92
C THR A 258 -21.28 1.01 -4.74
N ALA A 259 -21.73 0.56 -3.57
CA ALA A 259 -22.13 -0.83 -3.35
C ALA A 259 -23.17 -0.87 -2.22
N TYR A 260 -24.17 -1.72 -2.34
CA TYR A 260 -25.23 -1.90 -1.33
C TYR A 260 -25.86 -0.59 -0.85
N GLY A 261 -26.08 0.37 -1.77
CA GLY A 261 -26.63 1.68 -1.46
C GLY A 261 -25.68 2.64 -0.72
N ARG A 262 -24.44 2.26 -0.48
CA ARG A 262 -23.40 3.10 0.13
C ARG A 262 -22.56 3.77 -0.93
N ARG A 263 -22.07 4.99 -0.63
CA ARG A 263 -21.38 5.85 -1.59
C ARG A 263 -20.09 6.41 -1.02
N ALA A 264 -18.99 6.26 -1.77
CA ALA A 264 -17.72 6.90 -1.49
C ALA A 264 -17.32 7.80 -2.65
N LEU A 265 -16.98 9.06 -2.37
CA LEU A 265 -16.44 9.99 -3.35
C LEU A 265 -14.91 9.97 -3.28
N LEU A 266 -14.30 9.71 -4.41
CA LEU A 266 -12.86 9.66 -4.63
C LEU A 266 -12.51 10.84 -5.53
N THR A 267 -11.73 11.78 -5.03
CA THR A 267 -11.44 13.06 -5.69
C THR A 267 -10.03 13.12 -6.26
N ALA A 268 -9.19 12.14 -5.91
CA ALA A 268 -7.76 12.23 -6.17
C ALA A 268 -7.22 13.62 -5.75
N ASP A 269 -6.56 14.35 -6.68
CA ASP A 269 -6.04 15.69 -6.44
C ASP A 269 -6.88 16.81 -7.05
N ALA A 270 -8.02 16.44 -7.69
CA ALA A 270 -8.99 17.44 -8.13
C ALA A 270 -9.66 18.13 -6.93
N GLU A 271 -9.73 19.45 -6.98
CA GLU A 271 -10.24 20.31 -5.91
C GLU A 271 -11.64 20.82 -6.20
N SER A 272 -12.12 21.73 -5.36
CA SER A 272 -13.49 22.25 -5.45
C SER A 272 -13.88 22.84 -6.82
N PRO A 273 -13.01 23.48 -7.62
CA PRO A 273 -13.41 23.94 -8.94
C PRO A 273 -13.91 22.83 -9.87
N GLN A 274 -13.32 21.64 -9.78
CA GLN A 274 -13.71 20.47 -10.58
C GLN A 274 -14.89 19.71 -9.97
N ILE A 275 -15.02 19.73 -8.62
CA ILE A 275 -16.04 18.97 -7.90
C ILE A 275 -17.37 19.73 -7.83
N ALA A 276 -17.32 21.06 -7.65
CA ALA A 276 -18.51 21.88 -7.43
C ALA A 276 -19.55 21.80 -8.56
N PRO A 277 -19.17 21.75 -9.85
CA PRO A 277 -20.11 21.64 -10.95
C PRO A 277 -20.80 20.26 -11.06
N LEU A 278 -20.27 19.22 -10.38
CA LEU A 278 -20.78 17.85 -10.50
C LEU A 278 -22.09 17.69 -9.73
N ASP A 279 -23.04 16.97 -10.35
CA ASP A 279 -24.29 16.61 -9.69
C ASP A 279 -24.04 15.45 -8.69
N LEU A 280 -23.72 15.82 -7.46
CA LEU A 280 -23.41 14.93 -6.34
C LEU A 280 -24.43 15.14 -5.22
N GLY A 281 -25.15 14.11 -4.89
CA GLY A 281 -25.93 14.04 -3.64
C GLY A 281 -25.04 13.66 -2.44
N PRO A 282 -25.64 13.44 -1.27
CA PRO A 282 -24.94 13.02 -0.07
C PRO A 282 -24.09 11.76 -0.29
N ILE A 283 -22.96 11.68 0.42
CA ILE A 283 -22.01 10.56 0.36
C ILE A 283 -21.72 10.06 1.78
N ASP A 284 -21.29 8.80 1.93
CA ASP A 284 -20.92 8.25 3.23
C ASP A 284 -19.44 8.52 3.55
N VAL A 285 -18.56 8.35 2.55
CA VAL A 285 -17.11 8.55 2.70
C VAL A 285 -16.59 9.54 1.66
N LEU A 286 -15.81 10.50 2.10
CA LEU A 286 -15.04 11.41 1.26
C LEU A 286 -13.55 11.08 1.37
N LYS A 287 -12.89 10.71 0.27
CA LYS A 287 -11.44 10.87 0.15
C LYS A 287 -11.19 12.34 -0.11
N VAL A 288 -10.48 13.01 0.81
CA VAL A 288 -10.24 14.45 0.75
C VAL A 288 -9.26 14.78 -0.37
N SER A 289 -9.57 15.78 -1.16
CA SER A 289 -8.78 16.21 -2.31
C SER A 289 -7.34 16.55 -1.93
N HIS A 290 -6.41 16.21 -2.81
CA HIS A 290 -5.03 16.70 -2.84
C HIS A 290 -4.35 16.65 -1.47
N HIS A 291 -4.43 15.47 -0.81
CA HIS A 291 -3.85 15.18 0.51
C HIS A 291 -4.24 16.18 1.61
N GLY A 292 -5.35 16.91 1.41
CA GLY A 292 -5.80 17.96 2.32
C GLY A 292 -5.12 19.31 2.07
N SER A 293 -4.80 19.65 0.84
CA SER A 293 -4.38 21.00 0.41
C SER A 293 -5.35 22.09 0.85
N ALA A 294 -4.95 23.34 0.74
CA ALA A 294 -5.80 24.47 1.05
C ALA A 294 -6.82 24.69 -0.08
N ASP A 295 -8.06 24.22 0.11
CA ASP A 295 -9.17 24.37 -0.83
C ASP A 295 -10.24 25.31 -0.27
N PRO A 296 -10.32 26.56 -0.74
CA PRO A 296 -11.32 27.52 -0.26
C PRO A 296 -12.77 27.12 -0.51
N GLY A 297 -13.02 26.26 -1.49
CA GLY A 297 -14.37 25.77 -1.82
C GLY A 297 -14.84 24.58 -0.97
N LEU A 298 -13.94 23.99 -0.20
CA LEU A 298 -14.24 22.82 0.63
C LEU A 298 -15.47 23.00 1.55
N PRO A 299 -15.67 24.14 2.25
CA PRO A 299 -16.86 24.31 3.11
C PRO A 299 -18.18 24.09 2.35
N GLY A 300 -18.35 24.73 1.19
CA GLY A 300 -19.55 24.57 0.37
C GLY A 300 -19.75 23.14 -0.16
N LEU A 301 -18.64 22.44 -0.47
CA LEU A 301 -18.70 21.03 -0.83
C LEU A 301 -19.20 20.17 0.34
N LEU A 302 -18.68 20.38 1.54
CA LEU A 302 -19.08 19.58 2.72
C LEU A 302 -20.55 19.79 3.11
N GLU A 303 -21.08 21.02 3.00
CA GLU A 303 -22.49 21.30 3.21
C GLU A 303 -23.41 20.50 2.27
N ARG A 304 -23.00 20.34 1.02
CA ARG A 304 -23.73 19.61 -0.01
C ARG A 304 -23.58 18.09 0.13
N LEU A 305 -22.33 17.64 0.29
CA LEU A 305 -21.96 16.22 0.31
C LEU A 305 -22.30 15.54 1.64
N ARG A 306 -22.21 16.26 2.74
CA ARG A 306 -22.49 15.80 4.12
C ARG A 306 -21.85 14.45 4.44
N PRO A 307 -20.52 14.27 4.23
CA PRO A 307 -19.88 12.98 4.47
C PRO A 307 -19.90 12.62 5.96
N ARG A 308 -20.06 11.32 6.24
CA ARG A 308 -19.93 10.79 7.61
C ARG A 308 -18.47 10.60 7.99
N VAL A 309 -17.64 10.23 7.03
CA VAL A 309 -16.22 9.99 7.22
C VAL A 309 -15.43 10.74 6.15
N ALA A 310 -14.38 11.46 6.56
CA ALA A 310 -13.38 12.03 5.68
C ALA A 310 -12.04 11.32 5.87
N LEU A 311 -11.44 10.85 4.79
CA LEU A 311 -10.13 10.20 4.74
C LEU A 311 -9.12 11.15 4.09
N VAL A 312 -8.04 11.47 4.80
CA VAL A 312 -6.92 12.26 4.30
C VAL A 312 -5.73 11.32 4.12
N GLU A 313 -5.40 11.03 2.88
CA GLU A 313 -4.23 10.23 2.52
C GLU A 313 -3.02 11.15 2.40
N VAL A 314 -2.07 11.05 3.34
CA VAL A 314 -0.95 11.98 3.47
C VAL A 314 0.22 11.33 4.20
N GLY A 315 1.42 11.70 3.83
CA GLY A 315 2.66 11.19 4.44
C GLY A 315 3.09 11.96 5.68
N ARG A 316 3.62 11.25 6.69
CA ARG A 316 4.10 11.84 7.95
C ARG A 316 5.20 12.88 7.76
N HIS A 317 6.04 12.70 6.76
CA HIS A 317 7.21 13.54 6.50
C HIS A 317 7.12 14.25 5.15
N ASN A 318 5.88 14.59 4.70
CA ASN A 318 5.73 15.34 3.47
C ASN A 318 6.28 16.77 3.62
N THR A 319 6.79 17.31 2.52
CA THR A 319 7.37 18.66 2.45
C THR A 319 6.42 19.69 1.85
N TYR A 320 5.19 19.28 1.51
CA TYR A 320 4.18 20.11 0.84
C TYR A 320 3.36 20.95 1.82
N GLY A 321 3.49 20.69 3.14
CA GLY A 321 2.67 21.36 4.15
C GLY A 321 1.24 20.83 4.24
N HIS A 322 0.97 19.65 3.66
CA HIS A 322 -0.32 18.96 3.75
C HIS A 322 -0.41 18.10 5.02
N PRO A 323 -1.63 17.94 5.57
CA PRO A 323 -2.83 18.68 5.22
C PRO A 323 -2.77 20.11 5.78
N ALA A 324 -3.34 21.06 5.03
CA ALA A 324 -3.39 22.46 5.43
C ALA A 324 -4.21 22.65 6.73
N PRO A 325 -3.76 23.49 7.66
CA PRO A 325 -4.49 23.71 8.91
C PRO A 325 -5.94 24.18 8.72
N ALA A 326 -6.20 25.04 7.73
CA ALA A 326 -7.53 25.52 7.40
C ALA A 326 -8.46 24.38 6.94
N THR A 327 -7.96 23.49 6.07
CA THR A 327 -8.68 22.30 5.60
C THR A 327 -9.03 21.39 6.77
N MET A 328 -8.06 21.14 7.67
CA MET A 328 -8.31 20.31 8.85
C MET A 328 -9.31 20.93 9.83
N ALA A 329 -9.27 22.25 10.02
CA ALA A 329 -10.24 22.94 10.85
C ALA A 329 -11.66 22.83 10.28
N THR A 330 -11.81 23.02 8.97
CA THR A 330 -13.09 22.86 8.26
C THR A 330 -13.64 21.44 8.37
N LEU A 331 -12.80 20.44 8.12
CA LEU A 331 -13.19 19.03 8.25
C LEU A 331 -13.62 18.70 9.68
N ALA A 332 -12.84 19.10 10.68
CA ALA A 332 -13.14 18.83 12.08
C ALA A 332 -14.44 19.49 12.57
N ALA A 333 -14.81 20.65 12.00
CA ALA A 333 -16.04 21.36 12.34
C ALA A 333 -17.29 20.72 11.67
N THR A 334 -17.12 20.02 10.54
CA THR A 334 -18.27 19.66 9.68
C THR A 334 -18.46 18.14 9.58
N VAL A 335 -17.37 17.34 9.62
CA VAL A 335 -17.43 15.91 9.37
C VAL A 335 -17.35 15.14 10.69
N PRO A 336 -18.29 14.21 10.99
CA PRO A 336 -18.29 13.48 12.26
C PRO A 336 -17.03 12.68 12.54
N VAL A 337 -16.42 12.08 11.50
CA VAL A 337 -15.20 11.28 11.64
C VAL A 337 -14.17 11.71 10.60
N VAL A 338 -13.03 12.20 11.06
CA VAL A 338 -11.88 12.53 10.20
C VAL A 338 -10.71 11.63 10.58
N ARG A 339 -10.09 11.01 9.58
CA ARG A 339 -8.91 10.15 9.76
C ARG A 339 -7.81 10.51 8.77
N ARG A 340 -6.55 10.31 9.20
CA ARG A 340 -5.36 10.69 8.43
C ARG A 340 -4.35 9.56 8.44
N THR A 341 -3.84 9.15 7.28
CA THR A 341 -2.90 8.03 7.17
C THR A 341 -1.57 8.28 7.88
N ASP A 342 -1.09 9.53 7.97
CA ASP A 342 0.14 9.89 8.66
C ASP A 342 0.10 9.71 10.19
N ARG A 343 -1.11 9.72 10.77
CA ARG A 343 -1.34 9.57 12.22
C ARG A 343 -1.93 8.22 12.58
N ASP A 344 -2.88 7.78 11.77
CA ASP A 344 -3.73 6.61 12.06
C ASP A 344 -3.18 5.33 11.40
N GLY A 345 -2.18 5.42 10.50
CA GLY A 345 -1.76 4.32 9.65
C GLY A 345 -2.80 4.04 8.57
N ALA A 346 -2.90 2.80 8.11
CA ALA A 346 -3.98 2.44 7.20
C ALA A 346 -5.34 2.56 7.90
N VAL A 347 -6.31 3.20 7.23
CA VAL A 347 -7.65 3.44 7.77
C VAL A 347 -8.69 2.70 6.95
N ARG A 348 -9.45 1.84 7.59
CA ARG A 348 -10.54 1.06 7.02
C ARG A 348 -11.89 1.60 7.47
N VAL A 349 -12.78 1.81 6.53
CA VAL A 349 -14.19 2.17 6.75
C VAL A 349 -15.07 1.05 6.19
N ASP A 350 -15.80 0.37 7.06
CA ASP A 350 -16.80 -0.62 6.68
C ASP A 350 -18.20 0.02 6.76
N LEU A 351 -18.88 0.06 5.62
CA LEU A 351 -20.21 0.66 5.46
C LEU A 351 -21.25 -0.45 5.35
N GLN A 352 -21.99 -0.65 6.42
CA GLN A 352 -23.10 -1.61 6.53
C GLN A 352 -24.44 -0.89 6.49
N ASP A 353 -25.54 -1.65 6.41
CA ASP A 353 -26.85 -1.04 6.53
C ASP A 353 -27.04 -0.43 7.93
N GLY A 354 -27.27 0.89 7.95
CA GLY A 354 -27.43 1.68 9.18
C GLY A 354 -26.16 1.86 10.04
N ARG A 355 -25.00 1.23 9.69
CA ARG A 355 -23.80 1.27 10.53
C ARG A 355 -22.54 1.63 9.73
N THR A 356 -21.72 2.49 10.31
CA THR A 356 -20.37 2.82 9.79
C THR A 356 -19.35 2.47 10.86
N THR A 357 -18.37 1.61 10.51
CA THR A 357 -17.29 1.24 11.43
C THR A 357 -15.97 1.73 10.85
N VAL A 358 -15.18 2.45 11.66
CA VAL A 358 -13.87 2.96 11.26
C VAL A 358 -12.80 2.32 12.12
N THR A 359 -11.83 1.68 11.48
CA THR A 359 -10.70 0.99 12.13
C THR A 359 -9.39 1.56 11.59
N ALA A 360 -8.47 1.92 12.48
CA ALA A 360 -7.16 2.46 12.15
C ALA A 360 -6.06 1.50 12.62
N ALA A 361 -5.09 1.19 11.74
CA ALA A 361 -4.00 0.27 12.05
C ALA A 361 -3.03 0.82 13.13
N GLY A 362 -2.90 2.15 13.23
CA GLY A 362 -2.07 2.81 14.24
C GLY A 362 -2.62 2.79 15.66
N ALA A 363 -3.91 2.55 15.85
CA ALA A 363 -4.55 2.49 17.16
C ALA A 363 -4.13 1.26 17.99
N GLY A 364 -3.48 0.26 17.39
CA GLY A 364 -3.00 -0.95 18.08
C GLY A 364 -1.63 -0.82 18.77
N ARG A 365 -0.94 0.32 18.67
CA ARG A 365 0.40 0.52 19.27
C ARG A 365 0.43 1.41 20.50
N ASN A 366 -0.68 1.98 20.93
CA ASN A 366 -0.75 2.75 22.16
C ASN A 366 -1.70 2.09 23.16
N VAL A 367 -1.06 1.47 24.17
CA VAL A 367 -1.48 1.31 25.58
C VAL A 367 -2.82 0.61 25.82
N ALA A 368 -2.74 -0.43 26.65
CA ALA A 368 -3.86 -0.91 27.47
C ALA A 368 -4.63 0.28 28.08
N GLY A 369 -5.82 0.54 27.56
CA GLY A 369 -6.68 1.64 27.99
C GLY A 369 -7.90 1.75 27.11
N GLY A 370 -8.99 1.04 27.48
CA GLY A 370 -10.37 1.32 27.14
C GLY A 370 -10.73 1.51 25.67
N GLY A 371 -11.00 0.43 24.94
CA GLY A 371 -11.67 0.49 23.65
C GLY A 371 -13.04 1.14 23.78
N ARG A 372 -13.18 2.36 23.30
CA ARG A 372 -14.50 2.90 22.97
C ARG A 372 -14.77 2.62 21.50
N SER A 373 -15.58 1.59 21.23
CA SER A 373 -16.28 1.48 19.96
C SER A 373 -17.34 2.57 19.93
N SER A 374 -17.08 3.68 19.27
CA SER A 374 -18.13 4.64 18.95
C SER A 374 -18.89 4.11 17.73
N GLY A 375 -19.97 3.38 17.96
CA GLY A 375 -21.03 3.20 16.98
C GLY A 375 -21.81 4.51 16.89
N VAL A 376 -21.91 5.07 15.69
CA VAL A 376 -22.83 6.14 15.31
C VAL A 376 -23.71 5.64 14.16
#